data_bcc7b2a1e6eef2fd4851aef214e5b798
#
_entry.id   bcc7b2a1e6eef2fd4851aef214e5b798
#
_cell.length_a   1.000
_cell.length_b   1.000
_cell.length_c   1.000
_cell.angle_alpha   90.00
_cell.angle_beta   90.00
_cell.angle_gamma   90.00
#
_symmetry.space_group_name_H-M   'P 1'
#
loop_
_entity.id
_entity.type
_entity.pdbx_description
1 polymer ?
#
loop_
_entity_poly.entity_id
_entity_poly.type
_entity_poly.pdbx_seq_one_letter_code
_entity_poly.pdbx_strand_id
1 'polypeptide(L)'
;MKNTDGIPVESRWPRRDVLQAGALGVSASALAGLGLDPVHAAGDLPGRAKSVIYLWVGGGMTHIDSFDPKPEAPEEVRGELTAISTRLPGVQFCETLPRLAEVADRLAVVRSFSHDSNDHLLSQVYTLSGRKVNRNQLFSEPNIGAIVSHLYGSRNGLPGYIAVPG
;
A
#
# COMPACT_ATOMS: atom_id res chain seq x y z
N MET A 1 9.52 10.02 -33.66
CA MET A 1 8.46 9.20 -34.24
C MET A 1 7.15 9.63 -33.62
N LYS A 2 6.15 10.07 -34.38
CA LYS A 2 4.80 10.42 -33.91
C LYS A 2 3.93 9.18 -34.08
N ASN A 3 3.11 8.86 -33.11
CA ASN A 3 2.12 7.81 -33.26
C ASN A 3 0.95 8.36 -34.12
N THR A 4 0.05 7.48 -34.59
CA THR A 4 -1.05 7.79 -35.52
C THR A 4 -2.02 8.85 -35.02
N ASP A 5 -1.97 9.25 -33.74
CA ASP A 5 -2.89 10.21 -33.12
C ASP A 5 -2.24 11.56 -32.82
N GLY A 6 -1.02 11.80 -33.33
CA GLY A 6 -0.35 13.11 -33.31
C GLY A 6 0.15 13.56 -31.92
N ILE A 7 0.12 12.72 -30.92
CA ILE A 7 0.56 13.03 -29.54
C ILE A 7 2.06 12.75 -29.37
N PRO A 8 2.87 13.69 -28.88
CA PRO A 8 4.30 13.45 -28.68
C PRO A 8 4.51 12.36 -27.62
N VAL A 9 5.33 11.35 -27.94
CA VAL A 9 5.61 10.19 -27.09
C VAL A 9 6.49 10.53 -25.88
N GLU A 10 6.87 11.78 -25.66
CA GLU A 10 7.89 12.17 -24.68
C GLU A 10 7.38 12.78 -23.35
N SER A 11 6.11 12.64 -23.00
CA SER A 11 5.64 13.10 -21.68
C SER A 11 5.24 11.95 -20.74
N ARG A 12 6.10 10.96 -20.57
CA ARG A 12 6.00 10.08 -19.44
C ARG A 12 6.56 10.80 -18.22
N TRP A 13 5.69 11.38 -17.44
CA TRP A 13 6.03 11.88 -16.10
C TRP A 13 6.63 10.73 -15.28
N PRO A 14 7.81 10.91 -14.67
CA PRO A 14 8.34 9.92 -13.76
C PRO A 14 7.30 9.63 -12.67
N ARG A 15 7.09 8.37 -12.34
CA ARG A 15 6.11 7.95 -11.31
C ARG A 15 6.28 8.70 -9.98
N ARG A 16 7.50 9.12 -9.69
CA ARG A 16 7.87 9.90 -8.52
C ARG A 16 7.24 11.29 -8.52
N ASP A 17 7.15 11.95 -9.66
CA ASP A 17 6.61 13.30 -9.79
C ASP A 17 5.09 13.32 -9.66
N VAL A 18 4.42 12.25 -10.11
CA VAL A 18 2.97 12.06 -9.92
C VAL A 18 2.64 11.86 -8.43
N LEU A 19 3.46 11.11 -7.70
CA LEU A 19 3.27 10.91 -6.25
C LEU A 19 3.59 12.19 -5.46
N GLN A 20 4.57 12.97 -5.87
CA GLN A 20 4.90 14.24 -5.22
C GLN A 20 3.86 15.33 -5.51
N ALA A 21 3.30 15.38 -6.71
CA ALA A 21 2.21 16.30 -7.05
C ALA A 21 0.94 16.02 -6.21
N GLY A 22 0.66 14.73 -5.92
CA GLY A 22 -0.43 14.34 -5.01
C GLY A 22 -0.19 14.74 -3.54
N ALA A 23 1.08 14.82 -3.11
CA ALA A 23 1.44 15.18 -1.73
C ALA A 23 1.48 16.68 -1.47
N LEU A 24 1.57 17.52 -2.51
CA LEU A 24 1.72 18.98 -2.40
C LEU A 24 0.40 19.77 -2.45
N GLY A 25 -0.76 19.10 -2.35
CA GLY A 25 -2.04 19.79 -2.23
C GLY A 25 -2.32 20.80 -3.35
N VAL A 26 -2.00 20.45 -4.59
CA VAL A 26 -2.39 21.26 -5.75
C VAL A 26 -3.91 21.38 -5.74
N SER A 27 -4.42 22.60 -5.56
CA SER A 27 -5.85 22.86 -5.52
C SER A 27 -6.53 22.28 -6.78
N ALA A 28 -7.72 21.71 -6.62
CA ALA A 28 -8.50 21.08 -7.70
C ALA A 28 -8.66 21.98 -8.95
N SER A 29 -8.55 23.30 -8.80
CA SER A 29 -8.59 24.29 -9.86
C SER A 29 -7.38 24.28 -10.81
N ALA A 30 -6.20 23.82 -10.35
CA ALA A 30 -5.00 23.71 -11.20
C ALA A 30 -5.04 22.45 -12.09
N LEU A 31 -5.72 21.40 -11.67
CA LEU A 31 -5.89 20.15 -12.41
C LEU A 31 -6.95 20.28 -13.52
N ALA A 32 -8.00 21.06 -13.32
CA ALA A 32 -9.03 21.35 -14.32
C ALA A 32 -8.47 22.07 -15.56
N GLY A 33 -7.44 22.91 -15.39
CA GLY A 33 -6.75 23.61 -16.49
C GLY A 33 -5.90 22.68 -17.37
N LEU A 34 -5.62 21.47 -16.93
CA LEU A 34 -4.83 20.46 -17.66
C LEU A 34 -5.69 19.38 -18.33
N GLY A 35 -7.03 19.52 -18.30
CA GLY A 35 -7.95 18.53 -18.90
C GLY A 35 -7.93 17.18 -18.15
N LEU A 36 -7.40 17.14 -16.93
CA LEU A 36 -7.48 16.00 -16.05
C LEU A 36 -8.73 16.18 -15.20
N ASP A 37 -9.69 15.29 -15.34
CA ASP A 37 -10.79 15.22 -14.37
C ASP A 37 -10.20 15.17 -12.96
N PRO A 38 -10.66 16.03 -12.05
CA PRO A 38 -10.19 15.93 -10.66
C PRO A 38 -10.46 14.51 -10.20
N VAL A 39 -9.39 13.75 -9.98
CA VAL A 39 -9.49 12.53 -9.16
C VAL A 39 -10.13 13.04 -7.87
N HIS A 40 -11.41 12.78 -7.69
CA HIS A 40 -12.11 13.11 -6.47
C HIS A 40 -11.25 12.55 -5.34
N ALA A 41 -10.52 13.44 -4.69
CA ALA A 41 -9.85 13.09 -3.46
C ALA A 41 -10.95 12.43 -2.62
N ALA A 42 -10.69 11.26 -2.08
CA ALA A 42 -11.66 10.39 -1.39
C ALA A 42 -12.40 11.08 -0.21
N GLY A 43 -12.38 12.44 -0.16
CA GLY A 43 -12.98 13.27 0.87
C GLY A 43 -14.49 13.26 0.92
N ASP A 44 -15.18 12.93 -0.16
CA ASP A 44 -16.65 13.03 -0.23
C ASP A 44 -17.38 11.67 -0.19
N LEU A 45 -16.66 10.54 -0.18
CA LEU A 45 -17.29 9.26 0.07
C LEU A 45 -17.35 9.05 1.59
N PRO A 46 -18.53 9.08 2.20
CA PRO A 46 -18.67 8.78 3.62
C PRO A 46 -18.06 7.40 3.87
N GLY A 47 -17.00 7.35 4.68
CA GLY A 47 -16.31 6.11 5.02
C GLY A 47 -17.34 5.11 5.55
N ARG A 48 -17.55 4.01 4.83
CA ARG A 48 -18.53 2.97 5.21
C ARG A 48 -17.98 2.06 6.30
N ALA A 49 -16.65 1.94 6.39
CA ALA A 49 -15.98 1.13 7.40
C ALA A 49 -16.03 1.83 8.76
N LYS A 50 -16.54 1.13 9.77
CA LYS A 50 -16.63 1.63 11.14
C LYS A 50 -15.52 1.11 12.04
N SER A 51 -14.81 0.10 11.62
CA SER A 51 -13.71 -0.55 12.34
C SER A 51 -12.70 -1.12 11.35
N VAL A 52 -11.45 -1.19 11.77
CA VAL A 52 -10.35 -1.77 10.98
C VAL A 52 -9.68 -2.83 11.83
N ILE A 53 -9.43 -3.99 11.25
CA ILE A 53 -8.55 -5.02 11.80
C ILE A 53 -7.25 -4.92 11.03
N TYR A 54 -6.18 -4.58 11.73
CA TYR A 54 -4.85 -4.48 11.15
C TYR A 54 -4.03 -5.71 11.56
N LEU A 55 -3.69 -6.55 10.58
CA LEU A 55 -2.85 -7.72 10.78
C LEU A 55 -1.40 -7.33 10.46
N TRP A 56 -0.58 -7.22 11.48
CA TRP A 56 0.83 -6.95 11.34
C TRP A 56 1.64 -8.24 11.41
N VAL A 57 2.35 -8.54 10.34
CA VAL A 57 3.21 -9.72 10.23
C VAL A 57 4.65 -9.23 10.19
N GLY A 58 5.17 -8.80 11.33
CA GLY A 58 6.52 -8.24 11.45
C GLY A 58 7.60 -9.28 11.19
N GLY A 59 8.28 -9.20 10.06
CA GLY A 59 9.25 -10.20 9.62
C GLY A 59 8.61 -11.44 8.99
N GLY A 60 7.35 -11.32 8.56
CA GLY A 60 6.57 -12.41 8.00
C GLY A 60 6.92 -12.76 6.55
N MET A 61 5.93 -13.22 5.82
CA MET A 61 6.10 -13.82 4.48
C MET A 61 6.86 -12.92 3.51
N THR A 62 7.70 -13.55 2.67
CA THR A 62 8.27 -12.86 1.52
C THR A 62 7.18 -12.52 0.51
N HIS A 63 7.38 -11.48 -0.28
CA HIS A 63 6.44 -11.13 -1.35
C HIS A 63 6.36 -12.24 -2.43
N ILE A 64 7.48 -12.92 -2.70
CA ILE A 64 7.58 -14.01 -3.68
C ILE A 64 6.75 -15.21 -3.22
N ASP A 65 6.86 -15.58 -1.95
CA ASP A 65 6.14 -16.73 -1.38
C ASP A 65 4.70 -16.39 -0.99
N SER A 66 4.20 -15.24 -1.42
CA SER A 66 2.86 -14.78 -1.08
C SER A 66 2.11 -14.15 -2.27
N PHE A 67 1.95 -12.84 -2.28
CA PHE A 67 1.09 -12.14 -3.24
C PHE A 67 1.75 -11.76 -4.55
N ASP A 68 3.07 -11.91 -4.67
CA ASP A 68 3.84 -11.47 -5.83
C ASP A 68 4.87 -12.49 -6.30
N PRO A 69 4.44 -13.73 -6.63
CA PRO A 69 5.34 -14.73 -7.21
C PRO A 69 5.90 -14.22 -8.54
N LYS A 70 7.10 -14.64 -8.88
CA LYS A 70 7.82 -14.26 -10.10
C LYS A 70 8.05 -15.49 -10.99
N PRO A 71 7.01 -16.15 -11.52
CA PRO A 71 7.16 -17.42 -12.21
C PRO A 71 8.11 -17.39 -13.41
N GLU A 72 8.20 -16.23 -14.08
CA GLU A 72 9.07 -16.02 -15.24
C GLU A 72 10.50 -15.59 -14.87
N ALA A 73 10.79 -15.38 -13.58
CA ALA A 73 12.11 -15.00 -13.13
C ALA A 73 13.05 -16.22 -13.07
N PRO A 74 14.38 -16.02 -13.10
CA PRO A 74 15.35 -17.08 -12.85
C PRO A 74 15.09 -17.76 -11.49
N GLU A 75 15.53 -19.01 -11.36
CA GLU A 75 15.27 -19.85 -10.18
C GLU A 75 15.76 -19.20 -8.88
N GLU A 76 16.90 -18.53 -8.93
CA GLU A 76 17.51 -17.82 -7.77
C GLU A 76 16.62 -16.67 -7.27
N VAL A 77 15.69 -16.17 -8.10
CA VAL A 77 14.79 -15.07 -7.77
C VAL A 77 13.40 -15.56 -7.44
N ARG A 78 12.88 -16.50 -8.24
CA ARG A 78 11.49 -16.97 -8.08
C ARG A 78 11.28 -17.88 -6.87
N GLY A 79 12.35 -18.48 -6.35
CA GLY A 79 12.29 -19.45 -5.27
C GLY A 79 11.74 -20.82 -5.73
N GLU A 80 11.46 -21.70 -4.76
CA GLU A 80 11.05 -23.10 -4.99
C GLU A 80 9.53 -23.28 -5.12
N LEU A 81 8.75 -22.30 -4.63
CA LEU A 81 7.29 -22.41 -4.60
C LEU A 81 6.67 -22.03 -5.95
N THR A 82 5.52 -22.63 -6.24
CA THR A 82 4.82 -22.41 -7.50
C THR A 82 3.79 -21.27 -7.42
N ALA A 83 3.48 -20.70 -8.58
CA ALA A 83 2.43 -19.69 -8.70
C ALA A 83 1.11 -20.38 -9.10
N ILE A 84 0.03 -19.96 -8.45
CA ILE A 84 -1.33 -20.40 -8.76
C ILE A 84 -2.17 -19.25 -9.33
N SER A 85 -3.09 -19.59 -10.22
CA SER A 85 -4.05 -18.62 -10.74
C SER A 85 -5.00 -18.14 -9.64
N THR A 86 -5.34 -16.88 -9.70
CA THR A 86 -6.37 -16.30 -8.82
C THR A 86 -7.72 -16.20 -9.56
N ARG A 87 -8.75 -15.76 -8.85
CA ARG A 87 -10.05 -15.43 -9.44
C ARG A 87 -9.97 -14.29 -10.48
N LEU A 88 -8.94 -13.45 -10.40
CA LEU A 88 -8.72 -12.39 -11.37
C LEU A 88 -7.84 -12.89 -12.53
N PRO A 89 -8.30 -12.79 -13.79
CA PRO A 89 -7.51 -13.21 -14.94
C PRO A 89 -6.14 -12.49 -15.00
N GLY A 90 -5.09 -13.25 -15.24
CA GLY A 90 -3.72 -12.72 -15.33
C GLY A 90 -3.05 -12.34 -14.01
N VAL A 91 -3.74 -12.53 -12.88
CA VAL A 91 -3.16 -12.31 -11.54
C VAL A 91 -2.87 -13.66 -10.89
N GLN A 92 -1.65 -13.81 -10.41
CA GLN A 92 -1.19 -15.02 -9.73
C GLN A 92 -0.75 -14.70 -8.29
N PHE A 93 -0.98 -15.64 -7.38
CA PHE A 93 -0.42 -15.69 -6.03
C PHE A 93 0.44 -16.93 -5.87
N CYS A 94 1.22 -16.99 -4.80
CA CYS A 94 1.93 -18.22 -4.46
C CYS A 94 0.96 -19.32 -4.00
N GLU A 95 1.32 -20.58 -4.22
CA GLU A 95 0.55 -21.76 -3.81
C GLU A 95 0.27 -21.83 -2.31
N THR A 96 0.98 -21.05 -1.49
CA THR A 96 0.74 -20.91 -0.05
C THR A 96 -0.58 -20.20 0.29
N LEU A 97 -1.18 -19.48 -0.68
CA LEU A 97 -2.34 -18.62 -0.48
C LEU A 97 -3.60 -19.06 -1.26
N PRO A 98 -3.98 -20.35 -1.32
CA PRO A 98 -5.06 -20.79 -2.18
C PRO A 98 -6.40 -20.17 -1.85
N ARG A 99 -6.73 -19.99 -0.57
CA ARG A 99 -7.99 -19.37 -0.13
C ARG A 99 -8.06 -17.86 -0.45
N LEU A 100 -6.93 -17.16 -0.43
CA LEU A 100 -6.86 -15.76 -0.82
C LEU A 100 -6.92 -15.60 -2.34
N ALA A 101 -6.38 -16.56 -3.10
CA ALA A 101 -6.51 -16.59 -4.54
C ALA A 101 -7.98 -16.69 -5.01
N GLU A 102 -8.82 -17.46 -4.30
CA GLU A 102 -10.26 -17.59 -4.57
C GLU A 102 -11.06 -16.28 -4.35
N VAL A 103 -10.58 -15.38 -3.50
CA VAL A 103 -11.24 -14.11 -3.16
C VAL A 103 -10.43 -12.89 -3.62
N ALA A 104 -9.53 -13.08 -4.56
CA ALA A 104 -8.64 -12.02 -5.05
C ALA A 104 -9.39 -10.79 -5.60
N ASP A 105 -10.60 -10.99 -6.13
CA ASP A 105 -11.51 -9.94 -6.58
C ASP A 105 -12.02 -9.01 -5.46
N ARG A 106 -11.82 -9.40 -4.20
CA ARG A 106 -12.19 -8.62 -3.00
C ARG A 106 -10.98 -7.99 -2.31
N LEU A 107 -9.80 -8.17 -2.87
CA LEU A 107 -8.53 -7.71 -2.28
C LEU A 107 -7.94 -6.55 -3.08
N ALA A 108 -7.31 -5.62 -2.39
CA ALA A 108 -6.40 -4.65 -2.99
C ALA A 108 -4.97 -5.01 -2.56
N VAL A 109 -4.13 -5.40 -3.52
CA VAL A 109 -2.74 -5.79 -3.26
C VAL A 109 -1.80 -4.73 -3.79
N VAL A 110 -1.02 -4.11 -2.90
CA VAL A 110 0.00 -3.11 -3.25
C VAL A 110 1.37 -3.78 -3.31
N ARG A 111 1.81 -4.14 -4.53
CA ARG A 111 3.11 -4.80 -4.77
C ARG A 111 4.28 -3.82 -4.85
N SER A 112 4.01 -2.54 -5.01
CA SER A 112 5.04 -1.49 -5.17
C SER A 112 5.47 -0.85 -3.85
N PHE A 113 5.01 -1.36 -2.71
CA PHE A 113 5.39 -0.83 -1.41
C PHE A 113 6.89 -1.06 -1.17
N SER A 114 7.61 -0.01 -0.80
CA SER A 114 9.03 -0.07 -0.46
C SER A 114 9.41 1.05 0.49
N HIS A 115 10.50 0.88 1.22
CA HIS A 115 11.12 1.89 2.06
C HIS A 115 12.66 1.77 2.00
N ASP A 116 13.35 2.77 2.50
CA ASP A 116 14.83 2.89 2.43
C ASP A 116 15.53 2.54 3.76
N SER A 117 14.86 1.89 4.70
CA SER A 117 15.44 1.48 5.97
C SER A 117 15.91 0.02 5.90
N ASN A 118 17.16 -0.22 6.29
CA ASN A 118 17.76 -1.56 6.43
C ASN A 118 17.82 -2.05 7.89
N ASP A 119 17.33 -1.24 8.83
CA ASP A 119 17.23 -1.63 10.25
C ASP A 119 15.85 -2.22 10.52
N HIS A 120 15.80 -3.40 11.11
CA HIS A 120 14.55 -4.14 11.33
C HIS A 120 13.54 -3.36 12.17
N LEU A 121 13.96 -2.79 13.32
CA LEU A 121 13.06 -2.03 14.20
C LEU A 121 12.63 -0.70 13.60
N LEU A 122 13.55 0.03 12.98
CA LEU A 122 13.23 1.28 12.30
C LEU A 122 12.29 1.07 11.12
N SER A 123 12.44 -0.04 10.39
CA SER A 123 11.54 -0.42 9.30
C SER A 123 10.13 -0.71 9.78
N GLN A 124 9.99 -1.39 10.92
CA GLN A 124 8.68 -1.66 11.53
C GLN A 124 7.98 -0.36 11.94
N VAL A 125 8.68 0.52 12.66
CA VAL A 125 8.12 1.82 13.04
C VAL A 125 7.76 2.64 11.82
N TYR A 126 8.63 2.68 10.80
CA TYR A 126 8.35 3.38 9.55
C TYR A 126 7.07 2.87 8.87
N THR A 127 6.90 1.57 8.78
CA THR A 127 5.73 0.95 8.14
C THR A 127 4.45 1.20 8.95
N LEU A 128 4.51 1.14 10.28
CA LEU A 128 3.35 1.29 11.16
C LEU A 128 2.93 2.75 11.38
N SER A 129 3.85 3.70 11.24
CA SER A 129 3.59 5.13 11.44
C SER A 129 3.47 5.92 10.13
N GLY A 130 4.02 5.38 9.03
CA GLY A 130 4.19 6.11 7.76
C GLY A 130 5.31 7.15 7.79
N ARG A 131 6.13 7.18 8.86
CA ARG A 131 7.18 8.18 9.06
C ARG A 131 8.54 7.54 9.31
N LYS A 132 9.55 8.03 8.58
CA LYS A 132 10.93 7.64 8.82
C LYS A 132 11.42 8.23 10.14
N VAL A 133 11.91 7.39 11.02
CA VAL A 133 12.40 7.76 12.35
C VAL A 133 13.86 7.37 12.52
N ASN A 134 14.53 7.98 13.48
CA ASN A 134 15.84 7.54 13.97
C ASN A 134 15.68 6.75 15.28
N ARG A 135 16.79 6.18 15.78
CA ARG A 135 16.77 5.33 16.98
C ARG A 135 16.24 6.05 18.24
N ASN A 136 16.44 7.36 18.37
CA ASN A 136 15.96 8.12 19.52
C ASN A 136 14.44 8.32 19.50
N GLN A 137 13.83 8.24 18.31
CA GLN A 137 12.40 8.40 18.11
C GLN A 137 11.62 7.08 18.12
N LEU A 138 12.32 5.95 18.17
CA LEU A 138 11.76 4.61 18.00
C LEU A 138 10.55 4.34 18.91
N PHE A 139 10.63 4.75 20.19
CA PHE A 139 9.59 4.50 21.18
C PHE A 139 8.63 5.68 21.38
N SER A 140 8.86 6.79 20.71
CA SER A 140 8.01 7.99 20.80
C SER A 140 7.11 8.19 19.58
N GLU A 141 7.36 7.47 18.48
CA GLU A 141 6.56 7.59 17.28
C GLU A 141 5.24 6.83 17.40
N PRO A 142 4.08 7.50 17.28
CA PRO A 142 2.79 6.83 17.35
C PRO A 142 2.51 6.00 16.11
N ASN A 143 1.99 4.81 16.29
CA ASN A 143 1.48 3.99 15.19
C ASN A 143 0.09 4.46 14.75
N ILE A 144 -0.39 3.95 13.61
CA ILE A 144 -1.69 4.34 13.03
C ILE A 144 -2.86 4.14 13.99
N GLY A 145 -2.84 3.09 14.82
CA GLY A 145 -3.90 2.82 15.80
C GLY A 145 -3.92 3.87 16.91
N ALA A 146 -2.76 4.27 17.42
CA ALA A 146 -2.64 5.35 18.39
C ALA A 146 -3.12 6.70 17.83
N ILE A 147 -2.79 7.01 16.58
CA ILE A 147 -3.24 8.22 15.89
C ILE A 147 -4.77 8.21 15.76
N VAL A 148 -5.37 7.11 15.30
CA VAL A 148 -6.82 6.97 15.18
C VAL A 148 -7.51 7.11 16.54
N SER A 149 -6.96 6.48 17.57
CA SER A 149 -7.50 6.60 18.95
C SER A 149 -7.43 8.03 19.47
N HIS A 150 -6.36 8.75 19.17
CA HIS A 150 -6.20 10.16 19.57
C HIS A 150 -7.22 11.07 18.85
N LEU A 151 -7.45 10.87 17.57
CA LEU A 151 -8.32 11.71 16.76
C LEU A 151 -9.82 11.46 17.01
N TYR A 152 -10.21 10.20 17.23
CA TYR A 152 -11.63 9.80 17.30
C TYR A 152 -12.08 9.34 18.69
N GLY A 153 -11.14 9.13 19.60
CA GLY A 153 -11.42 8.72 20.98
C GLY A 153 -12.00 7.32 21.11
N SER A 154 -12.60 7.07 22.26
CA SER A 154 -13.29 5.81 22.56
C SER A 154 -14.69 5.79 21.91
N ARG A 155 -15.18 4.59 21.59
CA ARG A 155 -16.49 4.41 20.99
C ARG A 155 -17.31 3.38 21.78
N ASN A 156 -18.50 3.76 22.21
CA ASN A 156 -19.41 2.89 22.98
C ASN A 156 -18.74 2.24 24.22
N GLY A 157 -17.91 2.98 24.91
CA GLY A 157 -17.17 2.47 26.08
C GLY A 157 -15.97 1.57 25.76
N LEU A 158 -15.67 1.32 24.48
CA LEU A 158 -14.50 0.55 24.06
C LEU A 158 -13.35 1.47 23.70
N PRO A 159 -12.09 1.07 23.97
CA PRO A 159 -10.92 1.82 23.53
C PRO A 159 -10.93 2.05 22.01
N GLY A 160 -10.44 3.22 21.58
CA GLY A 160 -10.32 3.56 20.15
C GLY A 160 -9.31 2.69 19.41
N TYR A 161 -8.39 2.07 20.14
CA TYR A 161 -7.36 1.17 19.62
C TYR A 161 -7.06 0.06 20.62
N ILE A 162 -6.95 -1.16 20.14
CA ILE A 162 -6.57 -2.34 20.92
C ILE A 162 -5.44 -3.05 20.19
N ALA A 163 -4.29 -3.19 20.82
CA ALA A 163 -3.20 -4.03 20.33
C ALA A 163 -3.30 -5.41 21.02
N VAL A 164 -3.29 -6.44 20.21
CA VAL A 164 -3.22 -7.82 20.70
C VAL A 164 -1.80 -8.31 20.38
N PRO A 165 -0.95 -8.51 21.38
CA PRO A 165 0.37 -9.08 21.17
C PRO A 165 0.23 -10.53 20.70
N GLY A 166 1.03 -10.92 19.68
CA GLY A 166 1.18 -12.29 19.21
C GLY A 166 2.24 -13.04 19.99
#